data_5b87e9e64cc1bfb52041449ca2c9a064
#
_entry.id   5b87e9e64cc1bfb52041449ca2c9a064
#
_cell.length_a   1.000
_cell.length_b   1.000
_cell.length_c   1.000
_cell.angle_alpha   90.00
_cell.angle_beta   90.00
_cell.angle_gamma   90.00
#
_symmetry.space_group_name_H-M   'P 1'
#
loop_
_entity.id
_entity.type
_entity.pdbx_description
1 polymer ?
#
loop_
_entity_poly.entity_id
_entity_poly.type
_entity_poly.pdbx_seq_one_letter_code
_entity_poly.pdbx_strand_id
1 'polypeptide(L)'
;MTTDGPPLPDKREWGRFGVSDMVELHAGHQSRVFRARVDNADAAIKLTDARFADATALGTRMEVVEALATSHPSVVAPLHLDGELMQTVSGWLVTATVFQHGDTIDFRQPGTAELLGQTLSELHNSLVDLPRQPLPPVAALDGTPPNADRSGWQLLHGDFSDQNTIATPTGLRIFDFDDCGYGPIDHDVANSLYMVLFDAEVHGRTERYEAFRPAFLTGYADGSGTRLDNDVIDDLITTRVEALAGWLDDLTAAPIGIRTSSAAWQDVLRTFVRSYRGR
;
A
#
# COMPACT_ATOMS: atom_id res chain seq x y z
N MET A 1 24.27 -12.66 7.81
CA MET A 1 23.23 -11.97 8.58
C MET A 1 22.10 -12.96 8.74
N THR A 2 21.68 -13.27 9.95
CA THR A 2 20.55 -14.17 10.22
C THR A 2 19.30 -13.58 9.61
N THR A 3 18.58 -14.38 8.83
CA THR A 3 17.32 -14.01 8.14
C THR A 3 16.14 -13.89 9.10
N ASP A 4 16.37 -14.13 10.39
CA ASP A 4 15.31 -14.06 11.40
C ASP A 4 15.11 -12.61 11.86
N GLY A 5 13.86 -12.15 11.80
CA GLY A 5 13.41 -10.88 12.36
C GLY A 5 13.65 -10.81 13.87
N PRO A 6 13.37 -9.66 14.50
CA PRO A 6 13.43 -9.55 15.96
C PRO A 6 12.51 -10.59 16.63
N PRO A 7 12.79 -11.02 17.87
CA PRO A 7 11.86 -11.88 18.61
C PRO A 7 10.52 -11.17 18.79
N LEU A 8 9.43 -11.94 18.74
CA LEU A 8 8.10 -11.36 19.03
C LEU A 8 8.04 -10.88 20.48
N PRO A 9 7.35 -9.76 20.74
CA PRO A 9 7.06 -9.32 22.09
C PRO A 9 6.37 -10.42 22.91
N ASP A 10 6.70 -10.49 24.20
CA ASP A 10 6.14 -11.49 25.08
C ASP A 10 4.70 -11.14 25.56
N LYS A 11 4.05 -12.07 26.27
CA LYS A 11 2.67 -11.85 26.77
C LYS A 11 2.55 -10.65 27.72
N ARG A 12 3.62 -10.28 28.45
CA ARG A 12 3.61 -9.16 29.39
C ARG A 12 3.68 -7.84 28.62
N GLU A 13 4.51 -7.79 27.59
CA GLU A 13 4.62 -6.63 26.70
C GLU A 13 3.29 -6.39 25.99
N TRP A 14 2.67 -7.44 25.43
CA TRP A 14 1.35 -7.33 24.81
C TRP A 14 0.25 -6.91 25.79
N GLY A 15 0.25 -7.48 27.00
CA GLY A 15 -0.71 -7.13 28.05
C GLY A 15 -0.63 -5.65 28.47
N ARG A 16 0.54 -5.02 28.39
CA ARG A 16 0.70 -3.57 28.61
C ARG A 16 -0.09 -2.73 27.60
N PHE A 17 -0.22 -3.19 26.38
CA PHE A 17 -0.94 -2.52 25.30
C PHE A 17 -2.42 -2.93 25.21
N GLY A 18 -2.93 -3.70 26.16
CA GLY A 18 -4.29 -4.23 26.11
C GLY A 18 -4.52 -5.27 25.00
N VAL A 19 -3.44 -5.85 24.46
CA VAL A 19 -3.48 -6.79 23.33
C VAL A 19 -3.68 -8.22 23.83
N SER A 20 -4.67 -8.92 23.24
CA SER A 20 -4.95 -10.34 23.47
C SER A 20 -5.36 -11.06 22.19
N ASP A 21 -5.53 -12.38 22.28
CA ASP A 21 -6.10 -13.25 21.24
C ASP A 21 -5.44 -13.13 19.86
N MET A 22 -4.11 -13.01 19.83
CA MET A 22 -3.34 -12.83 18.61
C MET A 22 -3.33 -14.08 17.74
N VAL A 23 -3.71 -13.91 16.47
CA VAL A 23 -3.64 -14.91 15.40
C VAL A 23 -2.91 -14.31 14.21
N GLU A 24 -1.81 -14.93 13.80
CA GLU A 24 -1.05 -14.44 12.65
C GLU A 24 -1.83 -14.63 11.36
N LEU A 25 -1.94 -13.55 10.58
CA LEU A 25 -2.59 -13.52 9.27
C LEU A 25 -1.57 -13.59 8.14
N HIS A 26 -0.45 -12.87 8.30
CA HIS A 26 0.61 -12.78 7.30
C HIS A 26 1.98 -12.63 7.98
N ALA A 27 2.96 -13.35 7.47
CA ALA A 27 4.36 -13.23 7.85
C ALA A 27 5.19 -12.89 6.61
N GLY A 28 5.56 -11.61 6.49
CA GLY A 28 6.49 -11.11 5.47
C GLY A 28 7.91 -10.95 6.00
N HIS A 29 8.83 -10.56 5.12
CA HIS A 29 10.22 -10.33 5.50
C HIS A 29 10.46 -9.05 6.29
N GLN A 30 9.62 -8.03 6.07
CA GLN A 30 9.73 -6.71 6.71
C GLN A 30 8.66 -6.49 7.78
N SER A 31 7.53 -7.19 7.67
CA SER A 31 6.41 -7.02 8.57
C SER A 31 5.68 -8.33 8.83
N ARG A 32 5.00 -8.38 9.96
CA ARG A 32 4.07 -9.45 10.34
C ARG A 32 2.74 -8.83 10.73
N VAL A 33 1.65 -9.43 10.30
CA VAL A 33 0.31 -8.94 10.57
C VAL A 33 -0.47 -9.97 11.37
N PHE A 34 -1.13 -9.51 12.42
CA PHE A 34 -1.93 -10.35 13.31
C PHE A 34 -3.34 -9.78 13.42
N ARG A 35 -4.34 -10.64 13.43
CA ARG A 35 -5.62 -10.31 14.03
C ARG A 35 -5.50 -10.47 15.54
N ALA A 36 -6.03 -9.52 16.28
CA ALA A 36 -5.96 -9.49 17.74
C ALA A 36 -7.18 -8.76 18.32
N ARG A 37 -7.19 -8.64 19.63
CA ARG A 37 -8.08 -7.71 20.34
C ARG A 37 -7.23 -6.65 21.04
N VAL A 38 -7.61 -5.39 20.89
CA VAL A 38 -7.04 -4.26 21.64
C VAL A 38 -8.17 -3.65 22.46
N ASP A 39 -8.07 -3.68 23.78
CA ASP A 39 -9.13 -3.22 24.70
C ASP A 39 -10.55 -3.73 24.33
N ASN A 40 -10.64 -5.00 23.94
CA ASN A 40 -11.84 -5.66 23.44
C ASN A 40 -12.34 -5.25 22.04
N ALA A 41 -11.67 -4.36 21.32
CA ALA A 41 -11.95 -4.11 19.90
C ALA A 41 -11.23 -5.14 19.02
N ASP A 42 -11.86 -5.58 17.93
CA ASP A 42 -11.18 -6.37 16.89
C ASP A 42 -10.14 -5.49 16.19
N ALA A 43 -8.89 -5.95 16.12
CA ALA A 43 -7.77 -5.18 15.63
C ALA A 43 -6.92 -5.97 14.63
N ALA A 44 -6.34 -5.26 13.66
CA ALA A 44 -5.18 -5.71 12.90
C ALA A 44 -3.94 -5.05 13.52
N ILE A 45 -2.99 -5.87 13.96
CA ILE A 45 -1.71 -5.40 14.50
C ILE A 45 -0.63 -5.69 13.47
N LYS A 46 0.10 -4.65 13.07
CA LYS A 46 1.24 -4.76 12.17
C LYS A 46 2.53 -4.52 12.95
N LEU A 47 3.46 -5.46 12.84
CA LEU A 47 4.80 -5.39 13.35
C LEU A 47 5.75 -5.13 12.19
N THR A 48 6.38 -3.98 12.15
CA THR A 48 7.37 -3.64 11.13
C THR A 48 8.76 -3.68 11.76
N ASP A 49 9.70 -4.41 11.16
CA ASP A 49 11.06 -4.54 11.68
C ASP A 49 11.74 -3.16 11.65
N ALA A 50 12.10 -2.65 12.82
CA ALA A 50 12.70 -1.32 12.99
C ALA A 50 14.05 -1.14 12.25
N ARG A 51 14.67 -2.23 11.78
CA ARG A 51 15.88 -2.16 10.94
C ARG A 51 15.61 -1.71 9.51
N PHE A 52 14.36 -1.81 9.05
CA PHE A 52 13.95 -1.58 7.65
C PHE A 52 12.94 -0.44 7.51
N ALA A 53 12.55 0.22 8.60
CA ALA A 53 11.58 1.31 8.57
C ALA A 53 12.08 2.53 9.33
N ASP A 54 11.74 3.71 8.83
CA ASP A 54 11.93 4.97 9.56
C ASP A 54 10.77 5.17 10.53
N ALA A 55 11.08 5.08 11.82
CA ALA A 55 10.09 5.22 12.89
C ALA A 55 9.41 6.60 12.87
N THR A 56 10.13 7.67 12.54
CA THR A 56 9.56 9.02 12.46
C THR A 56 8.57 9.12 11.31
N ALA A 57 8.94 8.63 10.14
CA ALA A 57 8.05 8.64 8.98
C ALA A 57 6.82 7.74 9.22
N LEU A 58 6.98 6.56 9.82
CA LEU A 58 5.85 5.68 10.13
C LEU A 58 4.90 6.32 11.15
N GLY A 59 5.42 6.95 12.21
CA GLY A 59 4.61 7.69 13.17
C GLY A 59 3.79 8.80 12.50
N THR A 60 4.43 9.62 11.65
CA THR A 60 3.73 10.67 10.89
C THR A 60 2.67 10.10 9.94
N ARG A 61 2.93 8.94 9.30
CA ARG A 61 1.94 8.26 8.46
C ARG A 61 0.71 7.83 9.26
N MET A 62 0.92 7.33 10.48
CA MET A 62 -0.20 6.98 11.37
C MET A 62 -1.02 8.20 11.80
N GLU A 63 -0.39 9.37 12.02
CA GLU A 63 -1.09 10.64 12.24
C GLU A 63 -1.94 11.06 11.01
N VAL A 64 -1.41 10.87 9.80
CA VAL A 64 -2.17 11.08 8.55
C VAL A 64 -3.38 10.16 8.48
N VAL A 65 -3.22 8.87 8.79
CA VAL A 65 -4.32 7.89 8.80
C VAL A 65 -5.39 8.29 9.82
N GLU A 66 -5.00 8.73 11.02
CA GLU A 66 -5.95 9.18 12.05
C GLU A 66 -6.74 10.40 11.58
N ALA A 67 -6.07 11.39 11.01
CA ALA A 67 -6.73 12.58 10.47
C ALA A 67 -7.71 12.21 9.32
N LEU A 68 -7.30 11.34 8.40
CA LEU A 68 -8.14 10.87 7.30
C LEU A 68 -9.35 10.09 7.81
N ALA A 69 -9.18 9.17 8.76
CA ALA A 69 -10.26 8.34 9.26
C ALA A 69 -11.41 9.14 9.89
N THR A 70 -11.17 10.38 10.30
CA THR A 70 -12.21 11.28 10.81
C THR A 70 -13.07 11.91 9.71
N SER A 71 -12.53 12.07 8.49
CA SER A 71 -13.18 12.76 7.37
C SER A 71 -13.49 11.85 6.18
N HIS A 72 -12.78 10.74 6.04
CA HIS A 72 -12.91 9.80 4.93
C HIS A 72 -13.38 8.42 5.42
N PRO A 73 -14.66 8.06 5.27
CA PRO A 73 -15.23 6.85 5.85
C PRO A 73 -14.66 5.54 5.29
N SER A 74 -13.99 5.59 4.13
CA SER A 74 -13.32 4.41 3.56
C SER A 74 -11.95 4.13 4.20
N VAL A 75 -11.33 5.08 4.89
CA VAL A 75 -10.04 4.86 5.56
C VAL A 75 -10.25 4.09 6.86
N VAL A 76 -9.49 3.03 7.03
CA VAL A 76 -9.53 2.22 8.27
C VAL A 76 -8.88 3.00 9.40
N ALA A 77 -9.64 3.21 10.48
CA ALA A 77 -9.17 3.99 11.62
C ALA A 77 -8.03 3.27 12.37
N PRO A 78 -6.99 4.01 12.80
CA PRO A 78 -5.97 3.47 13.67
C PRO A 78 -6.52 3.28 15.09
N LEU A 79 -5.84 2.43 15.86
CA LEU A 79 -6.09 2.21 17.28
C LEU A 79 -4.85 2.62 18.07
N HIS A 80 -5.06 3.26 19.21
CA HIS A 80 -3.97 3.61 20.11
C HIS A 80 -3.55 2.40 20.94
N LEU A 81 -2.24 2.24 21.09
CA LEU A 81 -1.61 1.26 21.97
C LEU A 81 -0.99 2.00 23.15
N ASP A 82 -1.54 1.87 24.35
CA ASP A 82 -1.10 2.64 25.55
C ASP A 82 -1.07 4.16 25.28
N GLY A 83 -2.09 4.67 24.56
CA GLY A 83 -2.25 6.09 24.25
C GLY A 83 -1.50 6.60 23.01
N GLU A 84 -0.70 5.77 22.35
CA GLU A 84 0.11 6.15 21.17
C GLU A 84 -0.32 5.41 19.91
N LEU A 85 -0.20 6.05 18.75
CA LEU A 85 -0.50 5.46 17.44
C LEU A 85 0.52 4.40 17.01
N MET A 86 1.72 4.46 17.56
CA MET A 86 2.81 3.53 17.30
C MET A 86 3.61 3.28 18.58
N GLN A 87 3.99 2.03 18.79
CA GLN A 87 4.89 1.62 19.88
C GLN A 87 6.18 1.02 19.31
N THR A 88 7.28 1.16 20.05
CA THR A 88 8.53 0.46 19.76
C THR A 88 8.77 -0.58 20.84
N VAL A 89 8.79 -1.85 20.47
CA VAL A 89 8.96 -2.95 21.41
C VAL A 89 9.74 -4.11 20.78
N SER A 90 10.73 -4.63 21.51
CA SER A 90 11.53 -5.80 21.11
C SER A 90 12.12 -5.71 19.70
N GLY A 91 12.42 -4.47 19.20
CA GLY A 91 12.96 -4.24 17.85
C GLY A 91 11.90 -4.14 16.75
N TRP A 92 10.62 -4.12 17.12
CA TRP A 92 9.50 -3.88 16.21
C TRP A 92 8.92 -2.48 16.41
N LEU A 93 8.50 -1.87 15.30
CA LEU A 93 7.54 -0.78 15.28
C LEU A 93 6.15 -1.42 15.19
N VAL A 94 5.29 -1.15 16.15
CA VAL A 94 3.97 -1.79 16.28
C VAL A 94 2.90 -0.75 16.07
N THR A 95 2.04 -0.97 15.10
CA THR A 95 0.85 -0.18 14.82
C THR A 95 -0.40 -1.06 14.91
N ALA A 96 -1.54 -0.45 15.18
CA ALA A 96 -2.81 -1.13 15.23
C ALA A 96 -3.89 -0.36 14.48
N THR A 97 -4.76 -1.07 13.79
CA THR A 97 -5.96 -0.51 13.13
C THR A 97 -7.18 -1.35 13.45
N VAL A 98 -8.37 -0.80 13.27
CA VAL A 98 -9.62 -1.56 13.39
C VAL A 98 -9.61 -2.71 12.38
N PHE A 99 -9.83 -3.94 12.84
CA PHE A 99 -9.89 -5.08 11.92
C PHE A 99 -11.12 -4.98 11.02
N GLN A 100 -10.91 -5.14 9.71
CA GLN A 100 -11.98 -5.09 8.74
C GLN A 100 -12.42 -6.49 8.35
N HIS A 101 -13.72 -6.74 8.47
CA HIS A 101 -14.37 -7.93 7.94
C HIS A 101 -14.89 -7.62 6.55
N GLY A 102 -14.43 -8.34 5.55
CA GLY A 102 -14.83 -8.15 4.16
C GLY A 102 -14.11 -9.13 3.25
N ASP A 103 -14.38 -9.01 1.98
CA ASP A 103 -13.82 -9.85 0.93
C ASP A 103 -12.75 -9.09 0.15
N THR A 104 -11.82 -9.82 -0.43
CA THR A 104 -10.89 -9.26 -1.42
C THR A 104 -11.66 -8.73 -2.62
N ILE A 105 -11.12 -7.70 -3.26
CA ILE A 105 -11.74 -7.09 -4.44
C ILE A 105 -11.88 -8.13 -5.55
N ASP A 106 -13.09 -8.34 -6.04
CA ASP A 106 -13.35 -9.19 -7.21
C ASP A 106 -13.61 -8.35 -8.46
N PHE A 107 -12.60 -8.20 -9.28
CA PHE A 107 -12.67 -7.44 -10.54
C PHE A 107 -13.63 -8.01 -11.59
N ARG A 108 -14.19 -9.22 -11.35
CA ARG A 108 -15.21 -9.80 -12.23
C ARG A 108 -16.60 -9.22 -11.97
N GLN A 109 -16.79 -8.57 -10.83
CA GLN A 109 -18.06 -7.93 -10.53
C GLN A 109 -18.18 -6.62 -11.31
N PRO A 110 -19.27 -6.40 -12.02
CA PRO A 110 -19.51 -5.14 -12.74
C PRO A 110 -19.46 -3.95 -11.77
N GLY A 111 -18.84 -2.85 -12.21
CA GLY A 111 -18.74 -1.61 -11.43
C GLY A 111 -17.62 -1.58 -10.39
N THR A 112 -16.91 -2.70 -10.16
CA THR A 112 -15.82 -2.73 -9.16
C THR A 112 -14.65 -1.84 -9.56
N ALA A 113 -14.28 -1.82 -10.84
CA ALA A 113 -13.20 -0.99 -11.34
C ALA A 113 -13.52 0.50 -11.20
N GLU A 114 -14.72 0.91 -11.59
CA GLU A 114 -15.21 2.29 -11.43
C GLU A 114 -15.24 2.70 -9.97
N LEU A 115 -15.75 1.83 -9.09
CA LEU A 115 -15.80 2.08 -7.66
C LEU A 115 -14.40 2.26 -7.07
N LEU A 116 -13.43 1.45 -7.47
CA LEU A 116 -12.04 1.56 -7.00
C LEU A 116 -11.41 2.87 -7.48
N GLY A 117 -11.62 3.25 -8.74
CA GLY A 117 -11.17 4.54 -9.28
C GLY A 117 -11.78 5.73 -8.55
N GLN A 118 -13.10 5.71 -8.31
CA GLN A 118 -13.80 6.74 -7.55
C GLN A 118 -13.26 6.82 -6.10
N THR A 119 -13.06 5.67 -5.45
CA THR A 119 -12.53 5.62 -4.06
C THR A 119 -11.13 6.24 -3.98
N LEU A 120 -10.25 5.97 -4.95
CA LEU A 120 -8.93 6.61 -5.00
C LEU A 120 -9.03 8.12 -5.20
N SER A 121 -9.92 8.56 -6.07
CA SER A 121 -10.16 9.99 -6.32
C SER A 121 -10.64 10.71 -5.06
N GLU A 122 -11.60 10.14 -4.34
CA GLU A 122 -12.10 10.66 -3.07
C GLU A 122 -11.01 10.71 -2.00
N LEU A 123 -10.14 9.69 -1.96
CA LEU A 123 -8.96 9.67 -1.08
C LEU A 123 -8.00 10.82 -1.42
N HIS A 124 -7.67 11.02 -2.69
CA HIS A 124 -6.79 12.10 -3.14
C HIS A 124 -7.34 13.48 -2.78
N ASN A 125 -8.65 13.70 -2.92
CA ASN A 125 -9.31 14.94 -2.50
C ASN A 125 -9.17 15.15 -0.98
N SER A 126 -9.29 14.09 -0.17
CA SER A 126 -9.12 14.20 1.28
C SER A 126 -7.67 14.42 1.70
N LEU A 127 -6.71 13.81 0.97
CA LEU A 127 -5.27 13.97 1.24
C LEU A 127 -4.75 15.37 0.93
N VAL A 128 -5.28 16.04 -0.13
CA VAL A 128 -4.86 17.40 -0.49
C VAL A 128 -5.29 18.42 0.56
N ASP A 129 -6.38 18.15 1.28
CA ASP A 129 -6.91 19.05 2.31
C ASP A 129 -6.14 18.97 3.65
N LEU A 130 -5.28 17.95 3.80
CA LEU A 130 -4.47 17.82 5.00
C LEU A 130 -3.34 18.86 5.05
N PRO A 131 -2.99 19.35 6.24
CA PRO A 131 -1.80 20.18 6.42
C PRO A 131 -0.55 19.44 5.92
N ARG A 132 0.43 20.20 5.38
CA ARG A 132 1.68 19.62 4.90
C ARG A 132 2.39 18.84 6.01
N GLN A 133 2.71 17.58 5.72
CA GLN A 133 3.38 16.66 6.62
C GLN A 133 4.90 16.57 6.33
N PRO A 134 5.75 16.28 7.31
CA PRO A 134 7.19 16.08 7.11
C PRO A 134 7.50 14.68 6.56
N LEU A 135 6.80 14.27 5.48
CA LEU A 135 7.01 13.00 4.81
C LEU A 135 7.86 13.17 3.55
N PRO A 136 8.66 12.14 3.20
CA PRO A 136 9.42 12.11 1.97
C PRO A 136 8.49 11.95 0.75
N PRO A 137 9.04 12.07 -0.48
CA PRO A 137 8.38 11.50 -1.66
C PRO A 137 8.04 10.02 -1.46
N VAL A 138 7.04 9.51 -2.18
CA VAL A 138 6.81 8.05 -2.24
C VAL A 138 8.09 7.35 -2.71
N ALA A 139 8.37 6.16 -2.16
CA ALA A 139 9.67 5.49 -2.32
C ALA A 139 10.10 5.29 -3.80
N ALA A 140 9.15 5.05 -4.69
CA ALA A 140 9.41 4.93 -6.13
C ALA A 140 9.96 6.24 -6.77
N LEU A 141 9.84 7.38 -6.09
CA LEU A 141 10.28 8.70 -6.55
C LEU A 141 11.48 9.25 -5.78
N ASP A 142 12.11 8.46 -4.91
CA ASP A 142 13.27 8.87 -4.10
C ASP A 142 14.47 9.35 -4.95
N GLY A 143 14.62 8.82 -6.17
CA GLY A 143 15.65 9.26 -7.13
C GLY A 143 15.36 10.58 -7.84
N THR A 144 14.22 11.21 -7.61
CA THR A 144 13.84 12.47 -8.27
C THR A 144 14.77 13.59 -7.83
N PRO A 145 15.44 14.30 -8.78
CA PRO A 145 16.38 15.38 -8.44
C PRO A 145 15.74 16.44 -7.53
N PRO A 146 16.48 17.04 -6.59
CA PRO A 146 15.95 18.06 -5.68
C PRO A 146 15.38 19.31 -6.39
N ASN A 147 15.86 19.59 -7.61
CA ASN A 147 15.42 20.70 -8.46
C ASN A 147 14.32 20.34 -9.45
N ALA A 148 13.79 19.11 -9.42
CA ALA A 148 12.67 18.74 -10.26
C ALA A 148 11.44 19.59 -9.89
N ASP A 149 10.63 19.92 -10.89
CA ASP A 149 9.35 20.59 -10.67
C ASP A 149 8.43 19.63 -9.91
N ARG A 150 8.05 20.03 -8.72
CA ARG A 150 7.11 19.32 -7.84
C ARG A 150 5.81 20.12 -7.64
N SER A 151 5.56 21.10 -8.53
CA SER A 151 4.27 21.77 -8.57
C SER A 151 3.20 20.72 -8.89
N GLY A 152 2.14 20.67 -8.13
CA GLY A 152 1.09 19.63 -8.28
C GLY A 152 1.38 18.30 -7.56
N TRP A 153 2.51 18.17 -6.85
CA TRP A 153 2.68 17.04 -5.94
C TRP A 153 1.83 17.24 -4.69
N GLN A 154 1.13 16.19 -4.34
CA GLN A 154 0.34 16.12 -3.11
C GLN A 154 0.71 14.88 -2.29
N LEU A 155 0.11 14.74 -1.12
CA LEU A 155 0.20 13.51 -0.35
C LEU A 155 -0.58 12.41 -1.07
N LEU A 156 -0.02 11.20 -1.13
CA LEU A 156 -0.55 10.01 -1.78
C LEU A 156 -0.61 8.84 -0.80
N HIS A 157 -1.37 7.82 -1.13
CA HIS A 157 -1.32 6.53 -0.44
C HIS A 157 0.06 5.86 -0.64
N GLY A 158 0.60 5.93 -1.85
CA GLY A 158 1.90 5.38 -2.24
C GLY A 158 1.86 3.93 -2.71
N ASP A 159 0.88 3.15 -2.26
CA ASP A 159 0.66 1.75 -2.67
C ASP A 159 -0.83 1.39 -2.78
N PHE A 160 -1.66 2.31 -3.29
CA PHE A 160 -3.08 2.02 -3.47
C PHE A 160 -3.29 0.91 -4.50
N SER A 161 -3.98 -0.16 -4.07
CA SER A 161 -4.26 -1.33 -4.91
C SER A 161 -5.44 -2.14 -4.35
N ASP A 162 -5.86 -3.15 -5.10
CA ASP A 162 -6.82 -4.15 -4.65
C ASP A 162 -6.37 -4.94 -3.41
N GLN A 163 -5.06 -5.04 -3.18
CA GLN A 163 -4.51 -5.75 -2.03
C GLN A 163 -4.56 -4.91 -0.75
N ASN A 164 -4.61 -3.58 -0.87
CA ASN A 164 -4.72 -2.63 0.21
C ASN A 164 -6.14 -2.07 0.36
N THR A 165 -7.12 -2.77 -0.22
CA THR A 165 -8.54 -2.47 -0.11
C THR A 165 -9.36 -3.73 0.17
N ILE A 166 -10.44 -3.58 0.94
CA ILE A 166 -11.40 -4.65 1.26
C ILE A 166 -12.81 -4.19 0.91
N ALA A 167 -13.57 -5.05 0.22
CA ALA A 167 -14.99 -4.84 -0.02
C ALA A 167 -15.79 -5.23 1.23
N THR A 168 -16.60 -4.30 1.73
CA THR A 168 -17.52 -4.52 2.85
C THR A 168 -18.96 -4.23 2.43
N PRO A 169 -19.96 -4.63 3.19
CA PRO A 169 -21.37 -4.29 2.89
C PRO A 169 -21.64 -2.78 2.81
N THR A 170 -20.76 -1.95 3.36
CA THR A 170 -20.91 -0.48 3.41
C THR A 170 -19.96 0.26 2.46
N GLY A 171 -19.29 -0.44 1.56
CA GLY A 171 -18.34 0.10 0.59
C GLY A 171 -16.91 -0.40 0.79
N LEU A 172 -15.97 0.20 0.07
CA LEU A 172 -14.56 -0.16 0.19
C LEU A 172 -13.94 0.38 1.49
N ARG A 173 -12.95 -0.36 2.00
CA ARG A 173 -12.10 0.07 3.10
C ARG A 173 -10.65 0.05 2.65
N ILE A 174 -9.92 1.14 2.92
CA ILE A 174 -8.52 1.38 2.53
C ILE A 174 -7.65 1.25 3.78
N PHE A 175 -6.55 0.52 3.66
CA PHE A 175 -5.57 0.34 4.74
C PHE A 175 -4.15 0.28 4.16
N ASP A 176 -3.14 0.18 5.03
CA ASP A 176 -1.72 0.07 4.70
C ASP A 176 -1.12 1.31 4.01
N PHE A 177 -1.04 2.40 4.77
CA PHE A 177 -0.43 3.67 4.35
C PHE A 177 1.08 3.72 4.60
N ASP A 178 1.76 2.57 4.70
CA ASP A 178 3.20 2.52 5.01
C ASP A 178 4.08 3.22 3.96
N ASP A 179 3.60 3.33 2.73
CA ASP A 179 4.28 4.02 1.63
C ASP A 179 3.76 5.45 1.39
N CYS A 180 2.87 5.94 2.26
CA CYS A 180 2.32 7.29 2.14
C CYS A 180 3.42 8.33 2.08
N GLY A 181 3.35 9.22 1.08
CA GLY A 181 4.35 10.23 0.80
C GLY A 181 3.92 11.19 -0.30
N TYR A 182 4.79 12.11 -0.70
CA TYR A 182 4.48 13.09 -1.73
C TYR A 182 4.76 12.58 -3.14
N GLY A 183 3.86 12.87 -4.07
CA GLY A 183 4.02 12.55 -5.49
C GLY A 183 2.91 13.15 -6.36
N PRO A 184 3.00 12.96 -7.68
CA PRO A 184 1.90 13.27 -8.60
C PRO A 184 0.79 12.23 -8.44
N ILE A 185 -0.46 12.63 -8.59
CA ILE A 185 -1.63 11.72 -8.46
C ILE A 185 -1.56 10.52 -9.41
N ASP A 186 -0.96 10.72 -10.58
CA ASP A 186 -0.77 9.68 -11.59
C ASP A 186 0.04 8.48 -11.05
N HIS A 187 0.86 8.67 -10.01
CA HIS A 187 1.63 7.60 -9.39
C HIS A 187 0.72 6.53 -8.75
N ASP A 188 -0.25 6.91 -7.90
CA ASP A 188 -1.18 5.95 -7.28
C ASP A 188 -2.08 5.30 -8.31
N VAL A 189 -2.50 6.07 -9.34
CA VAL A 189 -3.27 5.54 -10.47
C VAL A 189 -2.46 4.49 -11.24
N ALA A 190 -1.22 4.81 -11.60
CA ALA A 190 -0.32 3.90 -12.31
C ALA A 190 -0.02 2.65 -11.46
N ASN A 191 0.16 2.80 -10.14
CA ASN A 191 0.37 1.68 -9.23
C ASN A 191 -0.81 0.72 -9.21
N SER A 192 -2.04 1.25 -9.09
CA SER A 192 -3.26 0.44 -9.13
C SER A 192 -3.39 -0.34 -10.44
N LEU A 193 -3.16 0.33 -11.55
CA LEU A 193 -3.21 -0.29 -12.89
C LEU A 193 -2.09 -1.31 -13.10
N TYR A 194 -0.87 -1.03 -12.61
CA TYR A 194 0.25 -1.97 -12.66
C TYR A 194 -0.06 -3.27 -11.92
N MET A 195 -0.70 -3.22 -10.75
CA MET A 195 -1.01 -4.42 -9.96
C MET A 195 -2.02 -5.32 -10.69
N VAL A 196 -3.06 -4.74 -11.30
CA VAL A 196 -4.03 -5.50 -12.10
C VAL A 196 -3.42 -6.02 -13.40
N LEU A 197 -2.54 -5.24 -14.05
CA LEU A 197 -1.79 -5.68 -15.21
C LEU A 197 -0.91 -6.88 -14.89
N PHE A 198 -0.17 -6.81 -13.77
CA PHE A 198 0.67 -7.91 -13.30
C PHE A 198 -0.15 -9.20 -13.07
N ASP A 199 -1.28 -9.12 -12.34
CA ASP A 199 -2.16 -10.27 -12.12
C ASP A 199 -2.69 -10.84 -13.45
N ALA A 200 -3.13 -9.96 -14.35
CA ALA A 200 -3.66 -10.36 -15.64
C ALA A 200 -2.63 -11.09 -16.51
N GLU A 201 -1.40 -10.58 -16.59
CA GLU A 201 -0.32 -11.20 -17.36
C GLU A 201 0.13 -12.55 -16.77
N VAL A 202 0.34 -12.59 -15.45
CA VAL A 202 0.78 -13.82 -14.77
C VAL A 202 -0.21 -14.96 -14.92
N HIS A 203 -1.50 -14.64 -15.00
CA HIS A 203 -2.56 -15.63 -15.14
C HIS A 203 -3.09 -15.79 -16.58
N GLY A 204 -2.51 -15.10 -17.58
CA GLY A 204 -2.96 -15.16 -18.97
C GLY A 204 -4.37 -14.62 -19.18
N ARG A 205 -4.73 -13.51 -18.52
CA ARG A 205 -6.07 -12.90 -18.54
C ARG A 205 -5.99 -11.44 -18.93
N THR A 206 -5.30 -11.13 -20.03
CA THR A 206 -5.05 -9.76 -20.50
C THR A 206 -6.34 -8.98 -20.78
N GLU A 207 -7.40 -9.66 -21.27
CA GLU A 207 -8.73 -9.10 -21.44
C GLU A 207 -9.32 -8.49 -20.15
N ARG A 208 -8.88 -8.99 -18.99
CA ARG A 208 -9.30 -8.45 -17.70
C ARG A 208 -8.72 -7.04 -17.49
N TYR A 209 -7.45 -6.84 -17.79
CA TYR A 209 -6.82 -5.52 -17.70
C TYR A 209 -7.40 -4.54 -18.72
N GLU A 210 -7.65 -5.00 -19.95
CA GLU A 210 -8.24 -4.20 -21.02
C GLU A 210 -9.64 -3.68 -20.65
N ALA A 211 -10.42 -4.48 -19.93
CA ALA A 211 -11.73 -4.06 -19.41
C ALA A 211 -11.60 -3.17 -18.15
N PHE A 212 -10.66 -3.49 -17.25
CA PHE A 212 -10.49 -2.81 -15.98
C PHE A 212 -10.00 -1.36 -16.15
N ARG A 213 -8.95 -1.15 -16.96
CA ARG A 213 -8.29 0.14 -17.10
C ARG A 213 -9.26 1.29 -17.45
N PRO A 214 -10.05 1.22 -18.56
CA PRO A 214 -10.96 2.31 -18.91
C PRO A 214 -12.04 2.55 -17.85
N ALA A 215 -12.54 1.51 -17.22
CA ALA A 215 -13.54 1.60 -16.16
C ALA A 215 -12.99 2.31 -14.92
N PHE A 216 -11.79 1.91 -14.45
CA PHE A 216 -11.10 2.55 -13.35
C PHE A 216 -10.82 4.03 -13.60
N LEU A 217 -10.29 4.38 -14.79
CA LEU A 217 -10.02 5.76 -15.17
C LEU A 217 -11.30 6.62 -15.27
N THR A 218 -12.41 6.02 -15.72
CA THR A 218 -13.71 6.68 -15.71
C THR A 218 -14.17 6.98 -14.29
N GLY A 219 -14.13 5.99 -13.39
CA GLY A 219 -14.50 6.18 -11.99
C GLY A 219 -13.63 7.24 -11.29
N TYR A 220 -12.33 7.26 -11.57
CA TYR A 220 -11.44 8.27 -11.05
C TYR A 220 -11.81 9.69 -11.54
N ALA A 221 -12.04 9.84 -12.86
CA ALA A 221 -12.40 11.12 -13.45
C ALA A 221 -13.76 11.63 -12.95
N ASP A 222 -14.74 10.75 -12.78
CA ASP A 222 -16.07 11.09 -12.26
C ASP A 222 -16.01 11.58 -10.81
N GLY A 223 -15.11 11.03 -9.98
CA GLY A 223 -14.91 11.45 -8.60
C GLY A 223 -14.11 12.74 -8.43
N SER A 224 -13.13 13.00 -9.30
CA SER A 224 -12.22 14.15 -9.17
C SER A 224 -12.54 15.32 -10.09
N GLY A 225 -13.27 15.09 -11.19
CA GLY A 225 -13.35 16.02 -12.31
C GLY A 225 -12.01 16.18 -13.07
N THR A 226 -10.97 15.44 -12.68
CA THR A 226 -9.63 15.49 -13.29
C THR A 226 -9.51 14.45 -14.40
N ARG A 227 -9.14 14.90 -15.59
CA ARG A 227 -8.77 13.98 -16.66
C ARG A 227 -7.28 13.67 -16.56
N LEU A 228 -6.99 12.37 -16.37
CA LEU A 228 -5.62 11.86 -16.31
C LEU A 228 -5.02 11.75 -17.73
N ASP A 229 -3.69 11.88 -17.79
CA ASP A 229 -2.94 11.68 -19.03
C ASP A 229 -2.50 10.22 -19.14
N ASN A 230 -3.05 9.52 -20.15
CA ASN A 230 -2.73 8.11 -20.39
C ASN A 230 -1.23 7.87 -20.67
N ASP A 231 -0.58 8.80 -21.38
CA ASP A 231 0.83 8.64 -21.75
C ASP A 231 1.71 8.74 -20.47
N VAL A 232 1.38 9.65 -19.57
CA VAL A 232 2.06 9.77 -18.25
C VAL A 232 1.87 8.49 -17.42
N ILE A 233 0.65 7.95 -17.39
CA ILE A 233 0.38 6.71 -16.66
C ILE A 233 1.17 5.53 -17.25
N ASP A 234 1.22 5.40 -18.56
CA ASP A 234 1.95 4.33 -19.25
C ASP A 234 3.47 4.45 -19.05
N ASP A 235 4.00 5.67 -19.01
CA ASP A 235 5.40 5.93 -18.69
C ASP A 235 5.73 5.53 -17.23
N LEU A 236 4.83 5.81 -16.28
CA LEU A 236 5.00 5.40 -14.88
C LEU A 236 4.95 3.89 -14.71
N ILE A 237 4.02 3.21 -15.38
CA ILE A 237 3.95 1.73 -15.40
C ILE A 237 5.24 1.16 -16.00
N THR A 238 5.69 1.69 -17.13
CA THR A 238 6.93 1.28 -17.79
C THR A 238 8.13 1.45 -16.86
N THR A 239 8.25 2.62 -16.21
CA THR A 239 9.33 2.90 -15.25
C THR A 239 9.33 1.87 -14.11
N ARG A 240 8.15 1.48 -13.60
CA ARG A 240 8.04 0.46 -12.54
C ARG A 240 8.47 -0.92 -13.03
N VAL A 241 8.11 -1.31 -14.26
CA VAL A 241 8.55 -2.58 -14.87
C VAL A 241 10.06 -2.59 -15.09
N GLU A 242 10.66 -1.49 -15.55
CA GLU A 242 12.11 -1.38 -15.75
C GLU A 242 12.86 -1.41 -14.42
N ALA A 243 12.35 -0.79 -13.37
CA ALA A 243 12.91 -0.90 -12.03
C ALA A 243 12.88 -2.36 -11.54
N LEU A 244 11.76 -3.07 -11.71
CA LEU A 244 11.65 -4.49 -11.40
C LEU A 244 12.67 -5.31 -12.20
N ALA A 245 12.85 -5.04 -13.49
CA ALA A 245 13.84 -5.72 -14.33
C ALA A 245 15.25 -5.52 -13.78
N GLY A 246 15.64 -4.28 -13.46
CA GLY A 246 16.93 -3.96 -12.86
C GLY A 246 17.19 -4.69 -11.55
N TRP A 247 16.18 -4.78 -10.68
CA TRP A 247 16.27 -5.53 -9.43
C TRP A 247 16.41 -7.05 -9.63
N LEU A 248 15.79 -7.60 -10.68
CA LEU A 248 15.93 -9.02 -11.02
C LEU A 248 17.28 -9.35 -11.66
N ASP A 249 17.93 -8.37 -12.27
CA ASP A 249 19.29 -8.49 -12.80
C ASP A 249 20.35 -8.35 -11.69
N ASP A 250 20.09 -7.48 -10.69
CA ASP A 250 20.94 -7.34 -9.51
C ASP A 250 20.09 -7.40 -8.22
N LEU A 251 19.92 -8.61 -7.69
CA LEU A 251 19.16 -8.83 -6.45
C LEU A 251 19.78 -8.14 -5.22
N THR A 252 21.04 -7.71 -5.27
CA THR A 252 21.65 -7.01 -4.12
C THR A 252 21.08 -5.60 -3.96
N ALA A 253 20.68 -4.98 -5.05
CA ALA A 253 20.01 -3.68 -5.09
C ALA A 253 18.49 -3.76 -4.91
N ALA A 254 17.93 -4.99 -4.97
CA ALA A 254 16.49 -5.19 -4.90
C ALA A 254 15.92 -4.91 -3.49
N PRO A 255 14.67 -4.43 -3.39
CA PRO A 255 13.91 -4.43 -2.15
C PRO A 255 13.91 -5.82 -1.51
N ILE A 256 13.86 -5.87 -0.17
CA ILE A 256 14.03 -7.13 0.56
C ILE A 256 12.99 -8.18 0.16
N GLY A 257 11.74 -7.79 -0.12
CA GLY A 257 10.68 -8.69 -0.55
C GLY A 257 10.99 -9.41 -1.87
N ILE A 258 11.66 -8.73 -2.82
CA ILE A 258 12.12 -9.34 -4.08
C ILE A 258 13.39 -10.16 -3.85
N ARG A 259 14.36 -9.58 -3.15
CA ARG A 259 15.66 -10.21 -2.90
C ARG A 259 15.56 -11.55 -2.17
N THR A 260 14.61 -11.68 -1.26
CA THR A 260 14.42 -12.88 -0.42
C THR A 260 13.27 -13.77 -0.89
N SER A 261 12.58 -13.41 -1.98
CA SER A 261 11.53 -14.23 -2.56
C SER A 261 12.09 -15.55 -3.12
N SER A 262 11.23 -16.53 -3.27
CA SER A 262 11.62 -17.83 -3.84
C SER A 262 12.08 -17.68 -5.31
N ALA A 263 12.97 -18.56 -5.77
CA ALA A 263 13.38 -18.60 -7.17
C ALA A 263 12.18 -18.75 -8.13
N ALA A 264 11.19 -19.56 -7.75
CA ALA A 264 9.96 -19.71 -8.53
C ALA A 264 9.20 -18.38 -8.67
N TRP A 265 9.12 -17.59 -7.60
CA TRP A 265 8.48 -16.27 -7.67
C TRP A 265 9.30 -15.28 -8.52
N GLN A 266 10.62 -15.27 -8.39
CA GLN A 266 11.48 -14.46 -9.24
C GLN A 266 11.35 -14.83 -10.72
N ASP A 267 11.11 -16.10 -11.06
CA ASP A 267 10.86 -16.53 -12.43
C ASP A 267 9.49 -16.05 -12.95
N VAL A 268 8.48 -15.99 -12.10
CA VAL A 268 7.19 -15.35 -12.43
C VAL A 268 7.40 -13.87 -12.75
N LEU A 269 8.13 -13.13 -11.90
CA LEU A 269 8.45 -11.73 -12.13
C LEU A 269 9.24 -11.51 -13.43
N ARG A 270 10.24 -12.35 -13.73
CA ARG A 270 10.99 -12.29 -15.00
C ARG A 270 10.10 -12.56 -16.21
N THR A 271 9.14 -13.47 -16.07
CA THR A 271 8.19 -13.78 -17.14
C THR A 271 7.29 -12.58 -17.41
N PHE A 272 6.78 -11.94 -16.38
CA PHE A 272 6.01 -10.71 -16.51
C PHE A 272 6.81 -9.60 -17.22
N VAL A 273 8.04 -9.32 -16.80
CA VAL A 273 8.90 -8.31 -17.44
C VAL A 273 9.09 -8.61 -18.94
N ARG A 274 9.35 -9.87 -19.29
CA ARG A 274 9.51 -10.28 -20.71
C ARG A 274 8.21 -10.10 -21.50
N SER A 275 7.07 -10.48 -20.94
CA SER A 275 5.77 -10.30 -21.58
C SER A 275 5.47 -8.83 -21.83
N TYR A 276 5.70 -7.98 -20.85
CA TYR A 276 5.48 -6.53 -20.96
C TYR A 276 6.36 -5.89 -22.05
N ARG A 277 7.66 -6.21 -22.09
CA ARG A 277 8.60 -5.69 -23.12
C ARG A 277 8.34 -6.22 -24.53
N GLY A 278 7.60 -7.28 -24.68
CA GLY A 278 7.24 -7.87 -25.99
C GLY A 278 5.97 -7.27 -26.59
N ARG A 279 5.33 -6.32 -25.93
CA ARG A 279 4.17 -5.57 -26.43
C ARG A 279 4.63 -4.38 -27.26
#